data_af55fd0b9da61ffe03237eaf9569364f
#
_entry.id   af55fd0b9da61ffe03237eaf9569364f
#
_cell.length_a   1.000
_cell.length_b   1.000
_cell.length_c   1.000
_cell.angle_alpha   90.00
_cell.angle_beta   90.00
_cell.angle_gamma   90.00
#
_symmetry.space_group_name_H-M   'P 1'
#
loop_
_entity.id
_entity.type
_entity.pdbx_description
1 polymer ?
#
loop_
_entity_poly.entity_id
_entity_poly.type
_entity_poly.pdbx_seq_one_letter_code
_entity_poly.pdbx_strand_id
1 'polypeptide(L)'
;PTGDLHCGHARNAAWGDCISRLYEASGYNNYREFYVNDAGNQIVMLGESLISRYFEHFGKEYPLPEDGYHAQDIIDIANQIAEKDGDKWLNADPAERLEYFKKTGVELELKKIEDDLKLYRCDFQNFQHETFFYENNRKRINDCLTKMADMGLTYEKDGALWFKSTEYGDDKDRVLRKSDGTLSYLTPDIANHIYKIERGYDHLINLWGADHHSYVTRMQSALTALGYPDVLKVDIIQMVRMVEDGKEV
;
A
#
# COMPACT_ATOMS: atom_id res chain seq x y z
N PRO A 1 4.16 4.48 -2.17
CA PRO A 1 5.04 5.64 -2.19
C PRO A 1 5.58 5.84 -3.60
N THR A 2 4.81 6.53 -4.44
CA THR A 2 5.11 6.73 -5.85
C THR A 2 4.92 8.19 -6.28
N GLY A 3 4.92 9.11 -5.30
CA GLY A 3 4.82 10.54 -5.52
C GLY A 3 4.47 11.33 -4.27
N ASP A 4 4.47 12.66 -4.41
CA ASP A 4 4.22 13.61 -3.34
C ASP A 4 2.82 13.50 -2.73
N LEU A 5 2.71 13.87 -1.45
CA LEU A 5 1.41 13.98 -0.78
C LEU A 5 0.63 15.18 -1.33
N HIS A 6 -0.65 14.99 -1.57
CA HIS A 6 -1.57 16.05 -2.02
C HIS A 6 -2.64 16.35 -0.96
N CYS A 7 -3.47 17.35 -1.19
CA CYS A 7 -4.48 17.83 -0.23
C CYS A 7 -5.49 16.73 0.22
N GLY A 8 -5.75 15.73 -0.63
CA GLY A 8 -6.55 14.55 -0.24
C GLY A 8 -5.86 13.72 0.85
N HIS A 9 -4.55 13.50 0.72
CA HIS A 9 -3.74 12.83 1.74
C HIS A 9 -3.68 13.64 3.04
N ALA A 10 -3.51 14.97 2.93
CA ALA A 10 -3.50 15.85 4.10
C ALA A 10 -4.82 15.75 4.88
N ARG A 11 -5.98 15.71 4.20
CA ARG A 11 -7.28 15.52 4.88
C ARG A 11 -7.39 14.17 5.57
N ASN A 12 -6.94 13.09 4.93
CA ASN A 12 -6.88 11.76 5.55
C ASN A 12 -6.00 11.77 6.80
N ALA A 13 -4.80 12.34 6.71
CA ALA A 13 -3.87 12.44 7.82
C ALA A 13 -4.47 13.24 8.99
N ALA A 14 -5.06 14.42 8.71
CA ALA A 14 -5.70 15.24 9.75
C ALA A 14 -6.87 14.51 10.42
N TRP A 15 -7.72 13.81 9.65
CA TRP A 15 -8.84 13.05 10.19
C TRP A 15 -8.36 11.92 11.10
N GLY A 16 -7.37 11.14 10.63
CA GLY A 16 -6.76 10.07 11.42
C GLY A 16 -6.08 10.56 12.69
N ASP A 17 -5.36 11.66 12.62
CA ASP A 17 -4.71 12.28 13.78
C ASP A 17 -5.75 12.75 14.81
N CYS A 18 -6.85 13.40 14.37
CA CYS A 18 -7.94 13.80 15.24
C CYS A 18 -8.59 12.61 15.96
N ILE A 19 -8.94 11.55 15.23
CA ILE A 19 -9.49 10.31 15.79
C ILE A 19 -8.52 9.73 16.82
N SER A 20 -7.25 9.58 16.45
CA SER A 20 -6.21 9.08 17.34
C SER A 20 -6.13 9.85 18.66
N ARG A 21 -6.08 11.19 18.59
CA ARG A 21 -6.02 12.05 19.78
C ARG A 21 -7.27 11.93 20.66
N LEU A 22 -8.45 11.75 20.05
CA LEU A 22 -9.70 11.53 20.80
C LEU A 22 -9.67 10.19 21.54
N TYR A 23 -9.18 9.11 20.91
CA TYR A 23 -9.02 7.81 21.57
C TYR A 23 -7.99 7.89 22.71
N GLU A 24 -6.84 8.52 22.49
CA GLU A 24 -5.83 8.75 23.52
C GLU A 24 -6.40 9.53 24.71
N ALA A 25 -7.11 10.64 24.45
CA ALA A 25 -7.75 11.46 25.50
C ALA A 25 -8.85 10.70 26.25
N SER A 26 -9.44 9.68 25.63
CA SER A 26 -10.45 8.80 26.23
C SER A 26 -9.84 7.59 26.95
N GLY A 27 -8.51 7.51 27.05
CA GLY A 27 -7.80 6.47 27.80
C GLY A 27 -7.51 5.17 27.03
N TYR A 28 -7.71 5.17 25.72
CA TYR A 28 -7.35 4.02 24.88
C TYR A 28 -5.85 4.00 24.58
N ASN A 29 -5.28 2.80 24.50
CA ASN A 29 -3.96 2.60 23.95
C ASN A 29 -4.04 2.61 22.42
N ASN A 30 -3.54 3.66 21.81
CA ASN A 30 -3.68 3.94 20.40
C ASN A 30 -2.34 3.74 19.65
N TYR A 31 -2.42 3.21 18.42
CA TYR A 31 -1.26 2.98 17.58
C TYR A 31 -1.55 3.42 16.15
N ARG A 32 -0.75 4.34 15.64
CA ARG A 32 -0.89 4.91 14.28
C ARG A 32 0.06 4.22 13.34
N GLU A 33 -0.50 3.66 12.28
CA GLU A 33 0.24 2.91 11.28
C GLU A 33 -0.05 3.45 9.89
N PHE A 34 1.02 3.76 9.17
CA PHE A 34 0.96 4.11 7.76
C PHE A 34 1.19 2.83 6.93
N TYR A 35 0.24 2.45 6.08
CA TYR A 35 0.43 1.32 5.18
C TYR A 35 1.21 1.74 3.95
N VAL A 36 2.34 1.11 3.73
CA VAL A 36 3.24 1.36 2.61
C VAL A 36 2.98 0.31 1.53
N ASN A 37 2.33 0.72 0.45
CA ASN A 37 2.15 -0.14 -0.72
C ASN A 37 3.44 -0.12 -1.54
N ASP A 38 4.41 -0.95 -1.16
CA ASP A 38 5.74 -1.08 -1.78
C ASP A 38 5.90 -2.39 -2.57
N ALA A 39 4.79 -3.02 -2.95
CA ALA A 39 4.76 -4.22 -3.76
C ALA A 39 3.95 -4.00 -5.05
N GLY A 40 4.09 -4.92 -6.01
CA GLY A 40 3.31 -4.94 -7.24
C GLY A 40 3.83 -4.04 -8.36
N ASN A 41 3.01 -3.90 -9.41
CA ASN A 41 3.43 -3.28 -10.67
C ASN A 41 3.76 -1.79 -10.55
N GLN A 42 3.13 -1.06 -9.63
CA GLN A 42 3.41 0.37 -9.44
C GLN A 42 4.86 0.62 -9.03
N ILE A 43 5.46 -0.26 -8.23
CA ILE A 43 6.85 -0.14 -7.81
C ILE A 43 7.81 -0.50 -8.95
N VAL A 44 7.42 -1.41 -9.82
CA VAL A 44 8.17 -1.69 -11.06
C VAL A 44 8.17 -0.44 -11.95
N MET A 45 6.99 0.19 -12.14
CA MET A 45 6.87 1.43 -12.93
C MET A 45 7.68 2.59 -12.32
N LEU A 46 7.70 2.71 -10.99
CA LEU A 46 8.56 3.68 -10.30
C LEU A 46 10.05 3.43 -10.64
N GLY A 47 10.51 2.19 -10.47
CA GLY A 47 11.89 1.81 -10.77
C GLY A 47 12.29 2.11 -12.21
N GLU A 48 11.47 1.71 -13.18
CA GLU A 48 11.70 1.96 -14.61
C GLU A 48 11.69 3.46 -14.94
N SER A 49 10.80 4.24 -14.32
CA SER A 49 10.75 5.69 -14.51
C SER A 49 12.01 6.37 -13.98
N LEU A 50 12.49 5.97 -12.81
CA LEU A 50 13.74 6.47 -12.23
C LEU A 50 14.96 6.10 -13.09
N ILE A 51 14.99 4.88 -13.63
CA ILE A 51 16.05 4.44 -14.57
C ILE A 51 16.05 5.32 -15.81
N SER A 52 14.89 5.59 -16.39
CA SER A 52 14.79 6.46 -17.56
C SER A 52 15.37 7.85 -17.28
N ARG A 53 15.00 8.49 -16.16
CA ARG A 53 15.51 9.80 -15.77
C ARG A 53 17.00 9.79 -15.40
N TYR A 54 17.46 8.70 -14.80
CA TYR A 54 18.89 8.51 -14.52
C TYR A 54 19.72 8.43 -15.81
N PHE A 55 19.27 7.71 -16.83
CA PHE A 55 19.93 7.66 -18.13
C PHE A 55 19.94 9.03 -18.82
N GLU A 56 18.81 9.74 -18.77
CA GLU A 56 18.67 11.10 -19.30
C GLU A 56 19.69 12.07 -18.66
N HIS A 57 19.93 11.97 -17.34
CA HIS A 57 20.95 12.75 -16.63
C HIS A 57 22.35 12.62 -17.27
N PHE A 58 22.70 11.45 -17.79
CA PHE A 58 23.96 11.18 -18.48
C PHE A 58 23.88 11.35 -20.01
N GLY A 59 22.80 11.95 -20.52
CA GLY A 59 22.61 12.18 -21.96
C GLY A 59 22.42 10.89 -22.77
N LYS A 60 21.91 9.84 -22.14
CA LYS A 60 21.61 8.54 -22.75
C LYS A 60 20.12 8.30 -22.83
N GLU A 61 19.70 7.60 -23.88
CA GLU A 61 18.31 7.22 -24.07
C GLU A 61 17.99 5.93 -23.30
N TYR A 62 16.87 5.94 -22.58
CA TYR A 62 16.21 4.78 -21.99
C TYR A 62 14.70 5.00 -22.05
N PRO A 63 13.90 4.06 -22.57
CA PRO A 63 12.47 4.28 -22.77
C PRO A 63 11.77 4.50 -21.43
N LEU A 64 10.98 5.57 -21.33
CA LEU A 64 10.07 5.76 -20.23
C LEU A 64 8.83 4.89 -20.47
N PRO A 65 8.37 4.09 -19.48
CA PRO A 65 7.14 3.31 -19.62
C PRO A 65 5.93 4.21 -19.95
N GLU A 66 4.98 3.70 -20.74
CA GLU A 66 3.77 4.44 -21.12
C GLU A 66 2.97 4.88 -19.88
N ASP A 67 2.86 3.98 -18.87
CA ASP A 67 2.23 4.25 -17.56
C ASP A 67 3.26 4.73 -16.51
N GLY A 68 4.39 5.25 -16.93
CA GLY A 68 5.47 5.70 -16.05
C GLY A 68 5.16 7.02 -15.37
N TYR A 69 5.94 7.32 -14.32
CA TYR A 69 5.83 8.55 -13.55
C TYR A 69 6.64 9.69 -14.18
N HIS A 70 6.00 10.84 -14.40
CA HIS A 70 6.58 11.97 -15.11
C HIS A 70 6.86 13.19 -14.22
N ALA A 71 6.45 13.15 -12.96
CA ALA A 71 6.50 14.29 -12.05
C ALA A 71 7.96 14.69 -11.69
N GLN A 72 8.12 15.90 -11.17
CA GLN A 72 9.43 16.49 -10.89
C GLN A 72 10.21 15.72 -9.81
N ASP A 73 9.51 15.15 -8.83
CA ASP A 73 10.08 14.32 -7.78
C ASP A 73 10.86 13.11 -8.32
N ILE A 74 10.38 12.48 -9.40
CA ILE A 74 11.08 11.36 -10.06
C ILE A 74 12.40 11.82 -10.68
N ILE A 75 12.41 13.02 -11.28
CA ILE A 75 13.64 13.62 -11.84
C ILE A 75 14.62 13.93 -10.71
N ASP A 76 14.14 14.51 -9.62
CA ASP A 76 14.95 14.89 -8.48
C ASP A 76 15.57 13.67 -7.79
N ILE A 77 14.82 12.59 -7.62
CA ILE A 77 15.31 11.32 -7.06
C ILE A 77 16.35 10.70 -8.00
N ALA A 78 16.09 10.67 -9.30
CA ALA A 78 17.05 10.13 -10.27
C ALA A 78 18.36 10.91 -10.27
N ASN A 79 18.31 12.25 -10.16
CA ASN A 79 19.47 13.09 -10.02
C ASN A 79 20.24 12.82 -8.72
N GLN A 80 19.56 12.66 -7.58
CA GLN A 80 20.20 12.28 -6.31
C GLN A 80 20.93 10.94 -6.41
N ILE A 81 20.35 9.96 -7.10
CA ILE A 81 21.00 8.67 -7.35
C ILE A 81 22.24 8.87 -8.23
N ALA A 82 22.14 9.69 -9.29
CA ALA A 82 23.25 9.98 -10.17
C ALA A 82 24.42 10.71 -9.45
N GLU A 83 24.11 11.67 -8.60
CA GLU A 83 25.10 12.37 -7.78
C GLU A 83 25.82 11.43 -6.80
N LYS A 84 25.07 10.49 -6.20
CA LYS A 84 25.60 9.53 -5.21
C LYS A 84 26.43 8.42 -5.85
N ASP A 85 25.93 7.83 -6.92
CA ASP A 85 26.45 6.57 -7.47
C ASP A 85 27.28 6.77 -8.77
N GLY A 86 27.30 8.00 -9.31
CA GLY A 86 27.92 8.28 -10.62
C GLY A 86 27.24 7.51 -11.74
N ASP A 87 28.00 7.03 -12.70
CA ASP A 87 27.55 6.30 -13.88
C ASP A 87 27.46 4.78 -13.70
N LYS A 88 27.58 4.30 -12.46
CA LYS A 88 27.61 2.87 -12.09
C LYS A 88 26.49 2.06 -12.74
N TRP A 89 25.28 2.58 -12.75
CA TRP A 89 24.08 1.85 -13.16
C TRP A 89 23.85 1.88 -14.69
N LEU A 90 24.62 2.64 -15.46
CA LEU A 90 24.46 2.66 -16.93
C LEU A 90 24.78 1.31 -17.57
N ASN A 91 25.77 0.59 -17.04
CA ASN A 91 26.23 -0.69 -17.58
C ASN A 91 25.98 -1.88 -16.65
N ALA A 92 25.20 -1.70 -15.57
CA ALA A 92 24.84 -2.78 -14.65
C ALA A 92 23.86 -3.77 -15.28
N ASP A 93 23.78 -4.98 -14.70
CA ASP A 93 22.76 -5.95 -15.07
C ASP A 93 21.35 -5.34 -14.95
N PRO A 94 20.48 -5.50 -15.95
CA PRO A 94 19.16 -4.86 -15.94
C PRO A 94 18.30 -5.26 -14.74
N ALA A 95 18.36 -6.51 -14.28
CA ALA A 95 17.56 -6.96 -13.14
C ALA A 95 18.10 -6.39 -11.83
N GLU A 96 19.43 -6.38 -11.64
CA GLU A 96 20.07 -5.77 -10.47
C GLU A 96 19.79 -4.26 -10.41
N ARG A 97 19.89 -3.59 -11.55
CA ARG A 97 19.57 -2.15 -11.67
C ARG A 97 18.13 -1.88 -11.28
N LEU A 98 17.17 -2.61 -11.83
CA LEU A 98 15.75 -2.42 -11.53
C LEU A 98 15.47 -2.61 -10.03
N GLU A 99 16.00 -3.66 -9.42
CA GLU A 99 15.80 -3.90 -7.99
C GLU A 99 16.41 -2.77 -7.12
N TYR A 100 17.58 -2.26 -7.50
CA TYR A 100 18.18 -1.13 -6.81
C TYR A 100 17.32 0.14 -6.91
N PHE A 101 16.85 0.48 -8.13
CA PHE A 101 16.05 1.69 -8.34
C PHE A 101 14.67 1.60 -7.69
N LYS A 102 14.03 0.44 -7.69
CA LYS A 102 12.80 0.18 -6.96
C LYS A 102 12.98 0.45 -5.46
N LYS A 103 13.99 -0.18 -4.87
CA LYS A 103 14.27 -0.06 -3.43
C LYS A 103 14.61 1.38 -3.05
N THR A 104 15.58 1.97 -3.75
CA THR A 104 16.05 3.33 -3.46
C THR A 104 14.95 4.37 -3.71
N GLY A 105 14.16 4.20 -4.78
CA GLY A 105 13.02 5.07 -5.06
C GLY A 105 11.98 5.04 -3.94
N VAL A 106 11.59 3.87 -3.49
CA VAL A 106 10.66 3.72 -2.36
C VAL A 106 11.22 4.35 -1.08
N GLU A 107 12.50 4.11 -0.77
CA GLU A 107 13.16 4.68 0.42
C GLU A 107 13.16 6.22 0.40
N LEU A 108 13.50 6.83 -0.74
CA LEU A 108 13.55 8.28 -0.88
C LEU A 108 12.16 8.91 -0.88
N GLU A 109 11.17 8.32 -1.55
CA GLU A 109 9.79 8.76 -1.51
C GLU A 109 9.19 8.67 -0.10
N LEU A 110 9.41 7.56 0.60
CA LEU A 110 8.96 7.42 1.98
C LEU A 110 9.58 8.45 2.90
N LYS A 111 10.86 8.76 2.72
CA LYS A 111 11.53 9.79 3.49
C LYS A 111 10.88 11.16 3.33
N LYS A 112 10.50 11.55 2.11
CA LYS A 112 9.74 12.77 1.83
C LYS A 112 8.38 12.75 2.53
N ILE A 113 7.63 11.64 2.37
CA ILE A 113 6.33 11.46 3.00
C ILE A 113 6.42 11.59 4.53
N GLU A 114 7.42 10.97 5.15
CA GLU A 114 7.66 11.09 6.59
C GLU A 114 7.95 12.52 7.02
N ASP A 115 8.78 13.23 6.27
CA ASP A 115 9.15 14.62 6.59
C ASP A 115 7.95 15.56 6.42
N ASP A 116 7.14 15.38 5.38
CA ASP A 116 5.90 16.13 5.17
C ASP A 116 4.87 15.86 6.28
N LEU A 117 4.68 14.61 6.68
CA LEU A 117 3.79 14.25 7.76
C LEU A 117 4.24 14.85 9.10
N LYS A 118 5.55 14.86 9.39
CA LYS A 118 6.13 15.53 10.56
C LYS A 118 5.87 17.05 10.54
N LEU A 119 6.10 17.68 9.37
CA LEU A 119 5.82 19.10 9.18
C LEU A 119 4.32 19.39 9.40
N TYR A 120 3.45 18.48 8.94
CA TYR A 120 2.01 18.55 9.11
C TYR A 120 1.56 18.17 10.55
N ARG A 121 2.49 17.73 11.43
CA ARG A 121 2.26 17.30 12.83
C ARG A 121 1.39 16.04 12.94
N CYS A 122 1.46 15.18 11.95
CA CYS A 122 0.83 13.86 11.97
C CYS A 122 1.93 12.80 12.13
N ASP A 123 2.10 12.29 13.34
CA ASP A 123 3.14 11.31 13.65
C ASP A 123 2.58 9.88 13.54
N PHE A 124 3.39 8.98 13.03
CA PHE A 124 3.10 7.55 12.95
C PHE A 124 4.14 6.76 13.74
N GLN A 125 3.70 5.73 14.46
CA GLN A 125 4.59 4.82 15.18
C GLN A 125 5.18 3.75 14.27
N ASN A 126 4.52 3.46 13.15
CA ASN A 126 4.98 2.43 12.21
C ASN A 126 4.62 2.79 10.77
N PHE A 127 5.54 2.48 9.88
CA PHE A 127 5.32 2.41 8.43
C PHE A 127 5.33 0.92 8.06
N GLN A 128 4.13 0.34 7.90
CA GLN A 128 3.97 -1.08 7.62
C GLN A 128 4.11 -1.35 6.13
N HIS A 129 5.22 -1.93 5.75
CA HIS A 129 5.50 -2.31 4.37
C HIS A 129 4.66 -3.53 3.93
N GLU A 130 4.09 -3.47 2.75
CA GLU A 130 3.39 -4.63 2.15
C GLU A 130 4.36 -5.78 1.89
N THR A 131 5.59 -5.46 1.46
CA THR A 131 6.66 -6.45 1.23
C THR A 131 6.96 -7.33 2.43
N PHE A 132 6.73 -6.85 3.66
CA PHE A 132 6.83 -7.64 4.89
C PHE A 132 5.99 -8.93 4.87
N PHE A 133 4.82 -8.91 4.22
CA PHE A 133 3.96 -10.08 4.12
C PHE A 133 4.44 -11.10 3.10
N TYR A 134 5.34 -10.69 2.21
CA TYR A 134 5.96 -11.57 1.21
C TYR A 134 7.28 -12.20 1.67
N GLU A 135 7.81 -11.78 2.80
CA GLU A 135 9.02 -12.35 3.40
C GLU A 135 8.87 -13.83 3.77
N ASN A 136 10.01 -14.51 3.93
CA ASN A 136 10.06 -15.91 4.34
C ASN A 136 9.14 -16.81 3.51
N ASN A 137 9.21 -16.67 2.19
CA ASN A 137 8.36 -17.39 1.24
C ASN A 137 6.85 -17.17 1.48
N ARG A 138 6.47 -15.94 1.76
CA ARG A 138 5.07 -15.53 2.05
C ARG A 138 4.46 -16.25 3.24
N LYS A 139 5.26 -16.54 4.26
CA LYS A 139 4.82 -17.37 5.39
C LYS A 139 3.53 -16.85 6.02
N ARG A 140 3.44 -15.54 6.31
CA ARG A 140 2.25 -14.93 6.94
C ARG A 140 1.00 -15.06 6.09
N ILE A 141 1.13 -14.86 4.79
CA ILE A 141 0.03 -15.04 3.82
C ILE A 141 -0.37 -16.52 3.76
N ASN A 142 0.59 -17.43 3.68
CA ASN A 142 0.31 -18.86 3.62
C ASN A 142 -0.35 -19.37 4.91
N ASP A 143 0.10 -18.91 6.06
CA ASP A 143 -0.52 -19.24 7.36
C ASP A 143 -1.99 -18.75 7.41
N CYS A 144 -2.26 -17.54 6.90
CA CYS A 144 -3.61 -17.00 6.79
C CYS A 144 -4.50 -17.85 5.85
N LEU A 145 -4.00 -18.20 4.66
CA LEU A 145 -4.71 -19.04 3.71
C LEU A 145 -4.99 -20.45 4.29
N THR A 146 -4.01 -21.03 4.99
CA THR A 146 -4.17 -22.33 5.66
C THR A 146 -5.25 -22.25 6.73
N LYS A 147 -5.24 -21.23 7.59
CA LYS A 147 -6.29 -20.99 8.59
C LYS A 147 -7.66 -20.89 7.95
N MET A 148 -7.80 -20.13 6.86
CA MET A 148 -9.07 -20.00 6.13
C MET A 148 -9.53 -21.36 5.55
N ALA A 149 -8.61 -22.17 5.02
CA ALA A 149 -8.91 -23.48 4.49
C ALA A 149 -9.37 -24.47 5.60
N ASP A 150 -8.63 -24.51 6.72
CA ASP A 150 -8.94 -25.36 7.88
C ASP A 150 -10.31 -25.03 8.48
N MET A 151 -10.72 -23.77 8.42
CA MET A 151 -12.06 -23.32 8.84
C MET A 151 -13.14 -23.58 7.79
N GLY A 152 -12.81 -24.14 6.62
CA GLY A 152 -13.75 -24.43 5.54
C GLY A 152 -14.26 -23.20 4.78
N LEU A 153 -13.57 -22.07 4.91
CA LEU A 153 -13.94 -20.78 4.32
C LEU A 153 -13.57 -20.64 2.83
N THR A 154 -12.82 -21.61 2.30
CA THR A 154 -12.32 -21.56 0.93
C THR A 154 -12.74 -22.76 0.10
N TYR A 155 -12.67 -22.63 -1.22
CA TYR A 155 -12.83 -23.71 -2.18
C TYR A 155 -11.99 -23.47 -3.44
N GLU A 156 -11.65 -24.54 -4.15
CA GLU A 156 -10.96 -24.46 -5.44
C GLU A 156 -11.98 -24.46 -6.59
N LYS A 157 -11.80 -23.55 -7.54
CA LYS A 157 -12.58 -23.47 -8.76
C LYS A 157 -11.75 -22.93 -9.91
N ASP A 158 -11.76 -23.61 -11.05
CA ASP A 158 -11.03 -23.23 -12.27
C ASP A 158 -9.53 -22.99 -12.01
N GLY A 159 -8.91 -23.78 -11.12
CA GLY A 159 -7.51 -23.67 -10.73
C GLY A 159 -7.20 -22.48 -9.80
N ALA A 160 -8.18 -21.72 -9.39
CA ALA A 160 -8.04 -20.61 -8.44
C ALA A 160 -8.61 -20.97 -7.06
N LEU A 161 -8.03 -20.40 -6.01
CA LEU A 161 -8.53 -20.50 -4.63
C LEU A 161 -9.48 -19.33 -4.37
N TRP A 162 -10.71 -19.65 -3.94
CA TRP A 162 -11.78 -18.71 -3.68
C TRP A 162 -12.15 -18.68 -2.20
N PHE A 163 -12.52 -17.51 -1.71
CA PHE A 163 -13.13 -17.28 -0.40
C PHE A 163 -14.66 -17.21 -0.54
N LYS A 164 -15.38 -17.92 0.31
CA LYS A 164 -16.86 -17.94 0.38
C LYS A 164 -17.41 -16.67 1.03
N SER A 165 -17.06 -15.52 0.50
CA SER A 165 -17.38 -14.23 1.12
C SER A 165 -18.89 -13.92 1.11
N THR A 166 -19.65 -14.53 0.21
CA THR A 166 -21.12 -14.40 0.20
C THR A 166 -21.80 -14.93 1.46
N GLU A 167 -21.22 -15.94 2.11
CA GLU A 167 -21.73 -16.48 3.38
C GLU A 167 -21.57 -15.47 4.54
N TYR A 168 -20.76 -14.40 4.33
CA TYR A 168 -20.41 -13.40 5.34
C TYR A 168 -20.79 -11.97 4.93
N GLY A 169 -21.71 -11.82 3.96
CA GLY A 169 -22.33 -10.54 3.61
C GLY A 169 -21.72 -9.80 2.42
N ASP A 170 -20.79 -10.41 1.69
CA ASP A 170 -20.30 -9.85 0.42
C ASP A 170 -21.27 -10.16 -0.74
N ASP A 171 -21.21 -9.41 -1.84
CA ASP A 171 -22.07 -9.56 -3.01
C ASP A 171 -21.69 -10.77 -3.89
N LYS A 172 -20.46 -11.24 -3.82
CA LYS A 172 -19.94 -12.42 -4.53
C LYS A 172 -18.70 -12.98 -3.85
N ASP A 173 -18.40 -14.27 -4.10
CA ASP A 173 -17.17 -14.89 -3.65
C ASP A 173 -15.92 -14.24 -4.28
N ARG A 174 -14.83 -14.26 -3.54
CA ARG A 174 -13.60 -13.55 -3.94
C ARG A 174 -12.44 -14.50 -4.16
N VAL A 175 -11.68 -14.24 -5.25
CA VAL A 175 -10.42 -14.93 -5.51
C VAL A 175 -9.38 -14.50 -4.48
N LEU A 176 -8.72 -15.47 -3.85
CA LEU A 176 -7.56 -15.26 -2.99
C LEU A 176 -6.26 -15.52 -3.76
N ARG A 177 -6.20 -16.63 -4.49
CA ARG A 177 -5.07 -16.99 -5.36
C ARG A 177 -5.61 -17.34 -6.75
N LYS A 178 -5.05 -16.71 -7.77
CA LYS A 178 -5.43 -16.94 -9.16
C LYS A 178 -4.89 -18.28 -9.66
N SER A 179 -5.39 -18.72 -10.82
CA SER A 179 -4.96 -19.97 -11.47
C SER A 179 -3.48 -19.98 -11.89
N ASP A 180 -2.89 -18.82 -12.10
CA ASP A 180 -1.45 -18.66 -12.37
C ASP A 180 -0.58 -18.68 -11.10
N GLY A 181 -1.18 -18.85 -9.91
CA GLY A 181 -0.51 -18.85 -8.61
C GLY A 181 -0.27 -17.46 -8.02
N THR A 182 -0.61 -16.40 -8.72
CA THR A 182 -0.52 -15.03 -8.18
C THR A 182 -1.63 -14.76 -7.17
N LEU A 183 -1.35 -13.90 -6.19
CA LEU A 183 -2.32 -13.50 -5.18
C LEU A 183 -3.22 -12.37 -5.70
N SER A 184 -4.46 -12.33 -5.22
CA SER A 184 -5.27 -11.12 -5.34
C SER A 184 -4.83 -10.10 -4.26
N TYR A 185 -5.17 -8.83 -4.45
CA TYR A 185 -4.89 -7.78 -3.46
C TYR A 185 -5.55 -8.04 -2.10
N LEU A 186 -6.69 -8.72 -2.10
CA LEU A 186 -7.41 -9.07 -0.87
C LEU A 186 -6.59 -9.94 0.07
N THR A 187 -5.76 -10.83 -0.46
CA THR A 187 -5.04 -11.83 0.34
C THR A 187 -3.98 -11.23 1.25
N PRO A 188 -3.03 -10.40 0.78
CA PRO A 188 -2.10 -9.71 1.67
C PRO A 188 -2.79 -8.74 2.62
N ASP A 189 -3.90 -8.11 2.21
CA ASP A 189 -4.67 -7.23 3.09
C ASP A 189 -5.33 -7.98 4.26
N ILE A 190 -5.89 -9.18 4.02
CA ILE A 190 -6.41 -10.02 5.10
C ILE A 190 -5.27 -10.36 6.07
N ALA A 191 -4.11 -10.79 5.56
CA ALA A 191 -2.95 -11.13 6.38
C ALA A 191 -2.47 -9.93 7.22
N ASN A 192 -2.49 -8.71 6.65
CA ASN A 192 -2.16 -7.49 7.37
C ASN A 192 -3.13 -7.20 8.52
N HIS A 193 -4.44 -7.33 8.30
CA HIS A 193 -5.42 -7.10 9.36
C HIS A 193 -5.34 -8.16 10.46
N ILE A 194 -5.14 -9.43 10.10
CA ILE A 194 -4.90 -10.49 11.09
C ILE A 194 -3.63 -10.20 11.90
N TYR A 195 -2.56 -9.76 11.26
CA TYR A 195 -1.33 -9.37 11.94
C TYR A 195 -1.53 -8.24 12.96
N LYS A 196 -2.38 -7.25 12.66
CA LYS A 196 -2.77 -6.21 13.62
C LYS A 196 -3.50 -6.79 14.83
N ILE A 197 -4.45 -7.69 14.61
CA ILE A 197 -5.20 -8.36 15.67
C ILE A 197 -4.26 -9.23 16.54
N GLU A 198 -3.33 -9.96 15.92
CA GLU A 198 -2.34 -10.77 16.62
C GLU A 198 -1.39 -9.95 17.52
N ARG A 199 -1.17 -8.67 17.18
CA ARG A 199 -0.45 -7.71 18.02
C ARG A 199 -1.27 -7.22 19.22
N GLY A 200 -2.53 -7.62 19.35
CA GLY A 200 -3.40 -7.34 20.48
C GLY A 200 -4.28 -6.10 20.33
N TYR A 201 -4.55 -5.66 19.10
CA TYR A 201 -5.47 -4.56 18.84
C TYR A 201 -6.90 -5.08 18.69
N ASP A 202 -7.80 -4.59 19.54
CA ASP A 202 -9.23 -4.98 19.58
C ASP A 202 -10.08 -4.19 18.59
N HIS A 203 -9.61 -3.02 18.16
CA HIS A 203 -10.28 -2.13 17.23
C HIS A 203 -9.32 -1.66 16.16
N LEU A 204 -9.69 -1.88 14.91
CA LEU A 204 -8.97 -1.40 13.73
C LEU A 204 -9.80 -0.31 13.07
N ILE A 205 -9.18 0.84 12.82
CA ILE A 205 -9.81 1.96 12.12
C ILE A 205 -8.99 2.27 10.87
N ASN A 206 -9.57 2.03 9.70
CA ASN A 206 -8.93 2.37 8.44
C ASN A 206 -9.56 3.63 7.84
N LEU A 207 -8.70 4.48 7.29
CA LEU A 207 -9.11 5.66 6.53
C LEU A 207 -8.80 5.42 5.07
N TRP A 208 -9.81 5.24 4.26
CA TRP A 208 -9.67 4.92 2.85
C TRP A 208 -10.24 6.01 1.95
N GLY A 209 -9.70 6.15 0.74
CA GLY A 209 -10.28 6.97 -0.30
C GLY A 209 -11.64 6.44 -0.78
N ALA A 210 -12.43 7.30 -1.43
CA ALA A 210 -13.77 6.96 -1.90
C ALA A 210 -13.79 5.83 -2.95
N ASP A 211 -12.70 5.65 -3.68
CA ASP A 211 -12.47 4.57 -4.63
C ASP A 211 -12.49 3.18 -3.98
N HIS A 212 -12.18 3.09 -2.69
CA HIS A 212 -12.19 1.85 -1.91
C HIS A 212 -13.55 1.51 -1.28
N HIS A 213 -14.62 2.27 -1.53
CA HIS A 213 -15.93 2.04 -0.90
C HIS A 213 -16.42 0.59 -1.05
N SER A 214 -16.35 0.01 -2.25
CA SER A 214 -16.76 -1.37 -2.51
C SER A 214 -15.87 -2.44 -1.86
N TYR A 215 -14.70 -2.03 -1.38
CA TYR A 215 -13.72 -2.93 -0.76
C TYR A 215 -13.99 -3.15 0.74
N VAL A 216 -14.71 -2.24 1.38
CA VAL A 216 -15.04 -2.29 2.81
C VAL A 216 -15.74 -3.61 3.18
N THR A 217 -16.81 -3.92 2.48
CA THR A 217 -17.59 -5.16 2.74
C THR A 217 -16.75 -6.41 2.56
N ARG A 218 -15.86 -6.45 1.55
CA ARG A 218 -14.97 -7.60 1.30
C ARG A 218 -14.06 -7.86 2.49
N MET A 219 -13.45 -6.80 3.03
CA MET A 219 -12.54 -6.93 4.17
C MET A 219 -13.29 -7.28 5.44
N GLN A 220 -14.41 -6.62 5.71
CA GLN A 220 -15.26 -6.93 6.88
C GLN A 220 -15.79 -8.37 6.84
N SER A 221 -16.21 -8.87 5.67
CA SER A 221 -16.61 -10.27 5.47
C SER A 221 -15.49 -11.24 5.80
N ALA A 222 -14.26 -10.96 5.35
CA ALA A 222 -13.10 -11.81 5.61
C ALA A 222 -12.76 -11.86 7.11
N LEU A 223 -12.79 -10.73 7.80
CA LEU A 223 -12.50 -10.68 9.24
C LEU A 223 -13.62 -11.34 10.05
N THR A 224 -14.89 -11.15 9.67
CA THR A 224 -16.04 -11.83 10.29
C THR A 224 -15.92 -13.34 10.15
N ALA A 225 -15.60 -13.83 8.96
CA ALA A 225 -15.40 -15.26 8.70
C ALA A 225 -14.28 -15.86 9.55
N LEU A 226 -13.20 -15.09 9.79
CA LEU A 226 -12.07 -15.49 10.61
C LEU A 226 -12.33 -15.39 12.13
N GLY A 227 -13.55 -15.01 12.54
CA GLY A 227 -13.96 -14.95 13.94
C GLY A 227 -13.77 -13.58 14.60
N TYR A 228 -13.57 -12.53 13.81
CA TYR A 228 -13.36 -11.15 14.29
C TYR A 228 -14.46 -10.20 13.76
N PRO A 229 -15.75 -10.43 14.11
CA PRO A 229 -16.82 -9.53 13.70
C PRO A 229 -16.62 -8.15 14.35
N ASP A 230 -16.98 -7.10 13.62
CA ASP A 230 -16.96 -5.69 14.09
C ASP A 230 -15.59 -5.12 14.53
N VAL A 231 -14.50 -5.88 14.37
CA VAL A 231 -13.14 -5.40 14.71
C VAL A 231 -12.69 -4.24 13.83
N LEU A 232 -13.14 -4.21 12.56
CA LEU A 232 -12.75 -3.20 11.58
C LEU A 232 -13.84 -2.15 11.37
N LYS A 233 -13.50 -0.89 11.60
CA LYS A 233 -14.25 0.28 11.15
C LYS A 233 -13.50 0.96 10.01
N VAL A 234 -14.22 1.42 9.01
CA VAL A 234 -13.64 2.11 7.85
C VAL A 234 -14.35 3.44 7.66
N ASP A 235 -13.57 4.50 7.70
CA ASP A 235 -14.03 5.83 7.31
C ASP A 235 -13.63 6.10 5.86
N ILE A 236 -14.62 6.37 5.03
CA ILE A 236 -14.42 6.71 3.62
C ILE A 236 -14.28 8.22 3.49
N ILE A 237 -13.09 8.64 3.08
CA ILE A 237 -12.77 10.05 2.88
C ILE A 237 -12.96 10.41 1.41
N GLN A 238 -13.82 11.38 1.16
CA GLN A 238 -14.15 11.84 -0.19
C GLN A 238 -12.98 12.59 -0.82
N MET A 239 -12.95 12.62 -2.16
CA MET A 239 -11.96 13.37 -2.91
C MET A 239 -12.00 14.87 -2.54
N VAL A 240 -10.83 15.48 -2.51
CA VAL A 240 -10.68 16.94 -2.40
C VAL A 240 -10.59 17.48 -3.81
N ARG A 241 -11.45 18.45 -4.13
CA ARG A 241 -11.38 19.19 -5.39
C ARG A 241 -10.88 20.59 -5.08
N MET A 242 -9.86 21.01 -5.82
CA MET A 242 -9.40 22.40 -5.78
C MET A 242 -10.10 23.16 -6.89
N VAL A 243 -10.60 24.35 -6.57
CA VAL A 243 -11.30 25.21 -7.51
C VAL A 243 -10.66 26.59 -7.47
N GLU A 244 -10.23 27.08 -8.63
CA GLU A 244 -9.72 28.42 -8.84
C GLU A 244 -10.60 29.11 -9.91
N ASP A 245 -11.10 30.31 -9.60
CA ASP A 245 -12.01 31.08 -10.48
C ASP A 245 -13.23 30.28 -10.98
N GLY A 246 -13.78 29.38 -10.14
CA GLY A 246 -14.95 28.56 -10.47
C GLY A 246 -14.66 27.37 -11.39
N LYS A 247 -13.41 27.07 -11.66
CA LYS A 247 -12.98 25.90 -12.44
C LYS A 247 -12.14 24.96 -11.56
N GLU A 248 -12.33 23.68 -11.77
CA GLU A 248 -11.50 22.65 -11.14
C GLU A 248 -10.07 22.72 -11.70
N VAL A 249 -9.08 22.77 -10.83
CA VAL A 249 -7.64 22.83 -11.13
C VAL A 249 -6.93 21.58 -10.67
#